data_c5c80d3879c4ee10a299ce993a11b622
#
_entry.id   c5c80d3879c4ee10a299ce993a11b622
#
_cell.length_a   1.000
_cell.length_b   1.000
_cell.length_c   1.000
_cell.angle_alpha   90.00
_cell.angle_beta   90.00
_cell.angle_gamma   90.00
#
_symmetry.space_group_name_H-M   'P 1'
#
loop_
_entity.id
_entity.type
_entity.pdbx_description
1 polymer ?
#
loop_
_entity_poly.entity_id
_entity_poly.type
_entity_poly.pdbx_seq_one_letter_code
_entity_poly.pdbx_strand_id
1 'polypeptide(L)'
;RKILSFVLKNKVKNINTVIEYQNEFESIVSGVIKKSVNNFSVSGIENIELARGYLFIANHRDITLDSALLNLTLHQNHFETTYNAVGNNLLQEQWASDLMRLNKSFIIDRSDKSKRDVYKSLNLASEFIFNAIKNNKSVWIAQKQGRSKDGIDYTDPSVIKMIHLNGRKKTPINEYLNNLNVIPVSISYEKDPNDILKAQELYFTDLNKYYEKDRKEDLKSILEGIGGKK
;
A
#
# COMPACT_ATOMS: atom_id res chain seq x y z
N ARG A 1 12.34 -20.13 -18.80
CA ARG A 1 12.65 -19.94 -17.36
C ARG A 1 14.13 -19.62 -17.11
N LYS A 2 15.11 -20.40 -17.66
CA LYS A 2 16.57 -20.19 -17.41
C LYS A 2 17.08 -18.84 -17.95
N ILE A 3 16.65 -18.40 -19.15
CA ILE A 3 17.04 -17.12 -19.75
C ILE A 3 16.49 -15.93 -18.92
N LEU A 4 15.22 -15.99 -18.51
CA LEU A 4 14.61 -14.95 -17.66
C LEU A 4 15.31 -14.85 -16.31
N SER A 5 15.65 -16.00 -15.69
CA SER A 5 16.41 -16.05 -14.45
C SER A 5 17.82 -15.46 -14.60
N PHE A 6 18.48 -15.68 -15.73
CA PHE A 6 19.80 -15.11 -16.02
C PHE A 6 19.75 -13.59 -16.22
N VAL A 7 18.75 -13.10 -16.97
CA VAL A 7 18.54 -11.65 -17.19
C VAL A 7 18.22 -10.95 -15.88
N LEU A 8 17.32 -11.51 -15.06
CA LEU A 8 16.99 -10.97 -13.75
C LEU A 8 18.21 -10.97 -12.80
N LYS A 9 18.98 -12.06 -12.77
CA LYS A 9 20.22 -12.14 -11.96
C LYS A 9 21.24 -11.06 -12.37
N ASN A 10 21.39 -10.80 -13.66
CA ASN A 10 22.32 -9.76 -14.14
C ASN A 10 21.84 -8.35 -13.82
N LYS A 11 20.53 -8.09 -13.92
CA LYS A 11 19.95 -6.79 -13.54
C LYS A 11 20.14 -6.52 -12.03
N VAL A 12 19.94 -7.53 -11.20
CA VAL A 12 20.02 -7.39 -9.73
C VAL A 12 21.47 -7.28 -9.22
N LYS A 13 22.46 -7.76 -9.95
CA LYS A 13 23.88 -7.74 -9.50
C LYS A 13 24.44 -6.36 -9.20
N ASN A 14 23.92 -5.32 -9.85
CA ASN A 14 24.42 -3.96 -9.74
C ASN A 14 23.52 -3.07 -8.86
N ILE A 15 22.49 -3.64 -8.23
CA ILE A 15 21.59 -2.92 -7.35
C ILE A 15 22.13 -2.99 -5.92
N ASN A 16 22.55 -1.85 -5.37
CA ASN A 16 23.13 -1.74 -4.03
C ASN A 16 22.25 -0.90 -3.09
N THR A 17 21.30 -0.15 -3.64
CA THR A 17 20.42 0.72 -2.87
C THR A 17 18.94 0.50 -3.19
N VAL A 18 18.06 0.87 -2.26
CA VAL A 18 16.62 0.82 -2.47
C VAL A 18 16.19 1.73 -3.64
N ILE A 19 16.87 2.86 -3.83
CA ILE A 19 16.58 3.78 -4.94
C ILE A 19 16.90 3.14 -6.28
N GLU A 20 18.06 2.52 -6.41
CA GLU A 20 18.44 1.76 -7.63
C GLU A 20 17.44 0.63 -7.91
N TYR A 21 17.02 -0.10 -6.86
CA TYR A 21 15.98 -1.12 -6.99
C TYR A 21 14.67 -0.52 -7.50
N GLN A 22 14.23 0.60 -6.97
CA GLN A 22 12.98 1.24 -7.38
C GLN A 22 13.03 1.77 -8.81
N ASN A 23 14.16 2.29 -9.26
CA ASN A 23 14.37 2.71 -10.65
C ASN A 23 14.26 1.52 -11.63
N GLU A 24 14.82 0.37 -11.29
CA GLU A 24 14.67 -0.85 -12.10
C GLU A 24 13.23 -1.40 -12.03
N PHE A 25 12.59 -1.29 -10.88
CA PHE A 25 11.23 -1.76 -10.67
C PHE A 25 10.19 -0.89 -11.39
N GLU A 26 10.44 0.41 -11.58
CA GLU A 26 9.60 1.31 -12.36
C GLU A 26 9.37 0.76 -13.77
N SER A 27 10.40 0.30 -14.44
CA SER A 27 10.30 -0.26 -15.78
C SER A 27 9.39 -1.49 -15.84
N ILE A 28 9.38 -2.31 -14.79
CA ILE A 28 8.54 -3.50 -14.67
C ILE A 28 7.08 -3.09 -14.44
N VAL A 29 6.83 -2.18 -13.50
CA VAL A 29 5.48 -1.67 -13.20
C VAL A 29 4.88 -0.97 -14.40
N SER A 30 5.62 -0.09 -15.06
CA SER A 30 5.22 0.57 -16.30
C SER A 30 4.89 -0.44 -17.41
N GLY A 31 5.67 -1.51 -17.53
CA GLY A 31 5.41 -2.60 -18.47
C GLY A 31 4.13 -3.38 -18.17
N VAL A 32 3.82 -3.61 -16.91
CA VAL A 32 2.56 -4.24 -16.47
C VAL A 32 1.38 -3.32 -16.81
N ILE A 33 1.47 -2.04 -16.46
CA ILE A 33 0.41 -1.05 -16.72
C ILE A 33 0.14 -0.95 -18.23
N LYS A 34 1.16 -0.77 -19.07
CA LYS A 34 1.01 -0.70 -20.54
C LYS A 34 0.31 -1.93 -21.14
N LYS A 35 0.40 -3.10 -20.50
CA LYS A 35 -0.22 -4.35 -20.99
C LYS A 35 -1.62 -4.56 -20.46
N SER A 36 -1.93 -4.04 -19.28
CA SER A 36 -3.18 -4.34 -18.55
C SER A 36 -4.13 -3.16 -18.43
N VAL A 37 -3.68 -1.94 -18.68
CA VAL A 37 -4.45 -0.69 -18.55
C VAL A 37 -4.49 0.02 -19.89
N ASN A 38 -5.69 0.30 -20.40
CA ASN A 38 -5.87 1.02 -21.66
C ASN A 38 -5.60 2.51 -21.49
N ASN A 39 -6.04 3.10 -20.40
CA ASN A 39 -5.85 4.51 -20.09
C ASN A 39 -5.55 4.68 -18.59
N PHE A 40 -4.45 5.33 -18.27
CA PHE A 40 -4.07 5.69 -16.92
C PHE A 40 -4.01 7.21 -16.81
N SER A 41 -4.89 7.81 -16.04
CA SER A 41 -4.97 9.25 -15.83
C SER A 41 -4.73 9.60 -14.35
N VAL A 42 -4.09 10.71 -14.14
CA VAL A 42 -3.78 11.26 -12.81
C VAL A 42 -4.16 12.72 -12.79
N SER A 43 -4.70 13.19 -11.66
CA SER A 43 -4.96 14.60 -11.38
C SER A 43 -4.58 14.95 -9.95
N GLY A 44 -4.28 16.20 -9.68
CA GLY A 44 -3.95 16.68 -8.34
C GLY A 44 -2.47 16.59 -7.96
N ILE A 45 -1.61 15.99 -8.79
CA ILE A 45 -0.16 15.93 -8.53
C ILE A 45 0.47 17.33 -8.49
N GLU A 46 -0.09 18.27 -9.21
CA GLU A 46 0.30 19.69 -9.25
C GLU A 46 0.06 20.42 -7.92
N ASN A 47 -0.71 19.84 -7.00
CA ASN A 47 -1.04 20.44 -5.70
C ASN A 47 -0.04 20.05 -4.60
N ILE A 48 0.95 19.22 -4.89
CA ILE A 48 1.97 18.81 -3.92
C ILE A 48 3.35 19.37 -4.29
N GLU A 49 4.16 19.64 -3.27
CA GLU A 49 5.46 20.28 -3.39
C GLU A 49 6.58 19.24 -3.29
N LEU A 50 7.60 19.38 -4.12
CA LEU A 50 8.84 18.61 -4.00
C LEU A 50 9.51 18.88 -2.64
N ALA A 51 10.26 17.90 -2.17
CA ALA A 51 11.01 17.94 -0.90
C ALA A 51 10.16 18.13 0.37
N ARG A 52 8.85 17.85 0.29
CA ARG A 52 7.92 17.82 1.42
C ARG A 52 7.37 16.41 1.63
N GLY A 53 7.25 15.98 2.87
CA GLY A 53 6.63 14.71 3.23
C GLY A 53 5.11 14.81 3.34
N TYR A 54 4.38 13.80 2.86
CA TYR A 54 2.93 13.74 2.87
C TYR A 54 2.43 12.39 3.39
N LEU A 55 1.33 12.43 4.13
CA LEU A 55 0.58 11.24 4.46
C LEU A 55 -0.55 11.05 3.44
N PHE A 56 -0.35 10.14 2.50
CA PHE A 56 -1.37 9.74 1.53
C PHE A 56 -2.32 8.72 2.17
N ILE A 57 -3.59 9.09 2.32
CA ILE A 57 -4.65 8.20 2.79
C ILE A 57 -5.52 7.84 1.60
N ALA A 58 -5.49 6.57 1.18
CA ALA A 58 -6.17 6.12 -0.03
C ALA A 58 -7.31 5.14 0.28
N ASN A 59 -8.32 5.10 -0.60
CA ASN A 59 -9.18 3.94 -0.67
C ASN A 59 -8.34 2.71 -1.05
N HIS A 60 -8.86 1.52 -0.80
CA HIS A 60 -8.09 0.28 -1.02
C HIS A 60 -8.86 -0.70 -1.90
N ARG A 61 -8.42 -0.83 -3.13
CA ARG A 61 -9.01 -1.70 -4.16
C ARG A 61 -8.18 -2.93 -4.45
N ASP A 62 -6.85 -2.77 -4.54
CA ASP A 62 -5.92 -3.85 -4.84
C ASP A 62 -4.74 -3.87 -3.87
N ILE A 63 -4.24 -5.08 -3.54
CA ILE A 63 -3.16 -5.25 -2.55
C ILE A 63 -1.88 -4.56 -3.00
N THR A 64 -1.56 -4.65 -4.29
CA THR A 64 -0.27 -4.22 -4.84
C THR A 64 -0.41 -2.96 -5.69
N LEU A 65 -1.44 -2.91 -6.54
CA LEU A 65 -1.55 -1.87 -7.56
C LEU A 65 -1.84 -0.49 -6.98
N ASP A 66 -2.60 -0.38 -5.91
CA ASP A 66 -2.93 0.94 -5.34
C ASP A 66 -1.67 1.72 -4.95
N SER A 67 -0.80 1.12 -4.17
CA SER A 67 0.47 1.75 -3.78
C SER A 67 1.46 1.81 -4.95
N ALA A 68 1.44 0.83 -5.87
CA ALA A 68 2.33 0.82 -7.03
C ALA A 68 2.01 1.94 -8.03
N LEU A 69 0.72 2.20 -8.30
CA LEU A 69 0.28 3.28 -9.19
C LEU A 69 0.58 4.65 -8.60
N LEU A 70 0.35 4.84 -7.30
CA LEU A 70 0.75 6.07 -6.62
C LEU A 70 2.26 6.27 -6.70
N ASN A 71 3.05 5.26 -6.36
CA ASN A 71 4.51 5.35 -6.37
C ASN A 71 5.09 5.56 -7.77
N LEU A 72 4.48 4.94 -8.80
CA LEU A 72 4.83 5.21 -10.18
C LEU A 72 4.56 6.67 -10.55
N THR A 73 3.38 7.18 -10.19
CA THR A 73 3.02 8.59 -10.43
C THR A 73 3.99 9.54 -9.75
N LEU A 74 4.31 9.30 -8.48
CA LEU A 74 5.26 10.11 -7.72
C LEU A 74 6.65 10.08 -8.40
N HIS A 75 7.15 8.89 -8.73
CA HIS A 75 8.46 8.73 -9.35
C HIS A 75 8.55 9.43 -10.72
N GLN A 76 7.53 9.28 -11.57
CA GLN A 76 7.49 9.94 -12.89
C GLN A 76 7.41 11.47 -12.81
N ASN A 77 6.97 12.01 -11.67
CA ASN A 77 6.95 13.45 -11.38
C ASN A 77 8.10 13.89 -10.45
N HIS A 78 9.17 13.10 -10.36
CA HIS A 78 10.40 13.40 -9.60
C HIS A 78 10.24 13.47 -8.08
N PHE A 79 9.15 12.93 -7.52
CA PHE A 79 8.98 12.76 -6.09
C PHE A 79 9.64 11.46 -5.62
N GLU A 80 10.04 11.42 -4.36
CA GLU A 80 10.40 10.17 -3.72
C GLU A 80 9.15 9.28 -3.52
N THR A 81 9.34 7.98 -3.68
CA THR A 81 8.30 6.98 -3.40
C THR A 81 7.96 6.91 -1.91
N THR A 82 6.74 6.51 -1.60
CA THR A 82 6.22 6.41 -0.24
C THR A 82 6.77 5.21 0.54
N TYR A 83 6.79 5.33 1.88
CA TYR A 83 6.74 4.18 2.76
C TYR A 83 5.31 3.63 2.78
N ASN A 84 5.15 2.31 2.66
CA ASN A 84 3.85 1.68 2.49
C ASN A 84 3.45 0.91 3.76
N ALA A 85 2.29 1.24 4.33
CA ALA A 85 1.74 0.50 5.45
C ALA A 85 1.17 -0.84 4.98
N VAL A 86 1.66 -1.95 5.52
CA VAL A 86 1.22 -3.30 5.17
C VAL A 86 0.83 -4.10 6.41
N GLY A 87 -0.15 -4.98 6.25
CA GLY A 87 -0.50 -5.95 7.30
C GLY A 87 0.50 -7.11 7.36
N ASN A 88 0.66 -7.70 8.54
CA ASN A 88 1.55 -8.83 8.76
C ASN A 88 1.15 -10.11 8.00
N ASN A 89 -0.11 -10.23 7.57
CA ASN A 89 -0.61 -11.36 6.77
C ASN A 89 0.11 -11.52 5.41
N LEU A 90 0.69 -10.45 4.88
CA LEU A 90 1.44 -10.47 3.61
C LEU A 90 2.89 -10.97 3.74
N LEU A 91 3.37 -11.19 4.97
CA LEU A 91 4.76 -11.57 5.26
C LEU A 91 4.98 -13.06 5.49
N GLN A 92 4.01 -13.90 5.14
CA GLN A 92 4.07 -15.35 5.40
C GLN A 92 5.16 -16.06 4.58
N GLU A 93 5.42 -15.57 3.37
CA GLU A 93 6.44 -16.10 2.49
C GLU A 93 7.67 -15.18 2.49
N GLN A 94 8.88 -15.75 2.66
CA GLN A 94 10.12 -14.98 2.77
C GLN A 94 10.34 -14.02 1.58
N TRP A 95 10.14 -14.51 0.35
CA TRP A 95 10.29 -13.69 -0.85
C TRP A 95 9.30 -12.51 -0.90
N ALA A 96 8.06 -12.70 -0.41
CA ALA A 96 7.07 -11.62 -0.33
C ALA A 96 7.47 -10.59 0.73
N SER A 97 7.98 -11.04 1.87
CA SER A 97 8.54 -10.18 2.90
C SER A 97 9.70 -9.34 2.38
N ASP A 98 10.62 -9.95 1.63
CA ASP A 98 11.77 -9.24 1.06
C ASP A 98 11.33 -8.21 0.01
N LEU A 99 10.37 -8.57 -0.85
CA LEU A 99 9.79 -7.66 -1.83
C LEU A 99 9.11 -6.45 -1.15
N MET A 100 8.33 -6.69 -0.09
CA MET A 100 7.68 -5.61 0.67
C MET A 100 8.71 -4.67 1.31
N ARG A 101 9.79 -5.21 1.88
CA ARG A 101 10.87 -4.39 2.46
C ARG A 101 11.60 -3.55 1.41
N LEU A 102 11.89 -4.11 0.23
CA LEU A 102 12.48 -3.38 -0.88
C LEU A 102 11.56 -2.26 -1.39
N ASN A 103 10.24 -2.42 -1.26
CA ASN A 103 9.25 -1.38 -1.53
C ASN A 103 9.00 -0.44 -0.34
N LYS A 104 9.96 -0.27 0.58
CA LYS A 104 9.86 0.60 1.76
C LYS A 104 8.62 0.31 2.62
N SER A 105 8.17 -0.95 2.71
CA SER A 105 7.00 -1.27 3.52
C SER A 105 7.35 -1.35 5.00
N PHE A 106 6.46 -0.85 5.84
CA PHE A 106 6.47 -1.04 7.29
C PHE A 106 5.20 -1.77 7.75
N ILE A 107 5.33 -2.51 8.84
CA ILE A 107 4.30 -3.45 9.28
C ILE A 107 3.38 -2.80 10.32
N ILE A 108 2.07 -2.93 10.10
CA ILE A 108 1.05 -2.70 11.12
C ILE A 108 0.60 -4.08 11.62
N ASP A 109 1.19 -4.52 12.71
CA ASP A 109 0.91 -5.85 13.29
C ASP A 109 -0.31 -5.78 14.22
N ARG A 110 -1.36 -6.48 13.81
CA ARG A 110 -2.63 -6.64 14.55
C ARG A 110 -2.95 -8.12 14.80
N SER A 111 -1.94 -9.01 14.69
CA SER A 111 -2.12 -10.45 14.95
C SER A 111 -2.62 -10.72 16.38
N ASP A 112 -3.01 -11.98 16.66
CA ASP A 112 -3.55 -12.48 17.93
C ASP A 112 -2.56 -12.37 19.09
N LYS A 113 -2.21 -11.14 19.42
CA LYS A 113 -1.36 -10.75 20.53
C LYS A 113 -2.21 -10.16 21.64
N SER A 114 -1.61 -9.97 22.80
CA SER A 114 -2.27 -9.26 23.89
C SER A 114 -2.68 -7.83 23.44
N LYS A 115 -3.77 -7.30 24.01
CA LYS A 115 -4.20 -5.90 23.73
C LYS A 115 -3.06 -4.89 23.94
N ARG A 116 -2.16 -5.17 24.89
CA ARG A 116 -0.98 -4.33 25.18
C ARG A 116 0.02 -4.37 24.02
N ASP A 117 0.26 -5.53 23.42
CA ASP A 117 1.23 -5.67 22.31
C ASP A 117 0.67 -5.08 21.02
N VAL A 118 -0.62 -5.27 20.76
CA VAL A 118 -1.30 -4.58 19.64
C VAL A 118 -1.18 -3.06 19.80
N TYR A 119 -1.47 -2.53 21.00
CA TYR A 119 -1.33 -1.09 21.26
C TYR A 119 0.09 -0.60 21.03
N LYS A 120 1.11 -1.33 21.48
CA LYS A 120 2.52 -0.97 21.26
C LYS A 120 2.86 -0.94 19.78
N SER A 121 2.42 -1.94 19.02
CA SER A 121 2.65 -2.01 17.56
C SER A 121 1.99 -0.83 16.83
N LEU A 122 0.74 -0.52 17.17
CA LEU A 122 0.04 0.62 16.57
C LEU A 122 0.68 1.96 16.95
N ASN A 123 1.17 2.11 18.19
CA ASN A 123 1.87 3.32 18.60
C ASN A 123 3.21 3.47 17.86
N LEU A 124 3.95 2.39 17.68
CA LEU A 124 5.20 2.39 16.90
C LEU A 124 4.94 2.77 15.44
N ALA A 125 3.88 2.25 14.83
CA ALA A 125 3.48 2.64 13.47
C ALA A 125 3.11 4.13 13.39
N SER A 126 2.37 4.66 14.37
CA SER A 126 2.05 6.09 14.47
C SER A 126 3.30 6.96 14.60
N GLU A 127 4.23 6.56 15.44
CA GLU A 127 5.52 7.25 15.63
C GLU A 127 6.35 7.22 14.35
N PHE A 128 6.41 6.07 13.66
CA PHE A 128 7.09 5.95 12.37
C PHE A 128 6.52 6.90 11.33
N ILE A 129 5.19 6.97 11.19
CA ILE A 129 4.50 7.88 10.26
C ILE A 129 4.90 9.33 10.57
N PHE A 130 4.79 9.73 11.83
CA PHE A 130 5.12 11.09 12.25
C PHE A 130 6.57 11.45 11.94
N ASN A 131 7.51 10.57 12.28
CA ASN A 131 8.94 10.80 12.05
C ASN A 131 9.29 10.79 10.56
N ALA A 132 8.66 9.95 9.74
CA ALA A 132 8.85 9.94 8.30
C ALA A 132 8.44 11.31 7.71
N ILE A 133 7.24 11.78 8.00
CA ILE A 133 6.74 13.08 7.51
C ILE A 133 7.62 14.24 7.98
N LYS A 134 8.02 14.25 9.24
CA LYS A 134 8.92 15.26 9.80
C LYS A 134 10.28 15.30 9.09
N ASN A 135 10.73 14.19 8.55
CA ASN A 135 11.96 14.07 7.76
C ASN A 135 11.71 14.18 6.24
N ASN A 136 10.61 14.80 5.83
CA ASN A 136 10.22 15.00 4.44
C ASN A 136 10.07 13.70 3.63
N LYS A 137 9.74 12.60 4.29
CA LYS A 137 9.44 11.31 3.64
C LYS A 137 7.95 11.06 3.62
N SER A 138 7.42 10.67 2.48
CA SER A 138 6.00 10.40 2.32
C SER A 138 5.61 8.98 2.75
N VAL A 139 4.37 8.84 3.21
CA VAL A 139 3.80 7.58 3.69
C VAL A 139 2.46 7.33 2.99
N TRP A 140 2.21 6.11 2.55
CA TRP A 140 0.92 5.65 2.07
C TRP A 140 0.26 4.72 3.09
N ILE A 141 -1.03 4.93 3.33
CA ILE A 141 -1.86 4.06 4.15
C ILE A 141 -3.27 3.94 3.58
N ALA A 142 -3.85 2.75 3.67
CA ALA A 142 -5.25 2.53 3.32
C ALA A 142 -6.19 3.19 4.34
N GLN A 143 -7.29 3.77 3.88
CA GLN A 143 -8.30 4.44 4.71
C GLN A 143 -9.07 3.50 5.64
N LYS A 144 -9.05 2.20 5.37
CA LYS A 144 -9.63 1.14 6.21
C LYS A 144 -8.81 -0.13 6.14
N GLN A 145 -9.04 -1.04 7.08
CA GLN A 145 -8.44 -2.36 7.04
C GLN A 145 -9.07 -3.21 5.93
N GLY A 146 -8.22 -3.81 5.10
CA GLY A 146 -8.62 -4.65 3.98
C GLY A 146 -9.17 -3.86 2.79
N ARG A 147 -9.26 -4.56 1.67
CA ARG A 147 -9.76 -4.01 0.41
C ARG A 147 -11.27 -3.77 0.47
N SER A 148 -11.76 -2.75 -0.24
CA SER A 148 -13.19 -2.59 -0.51
C SER A 148 -13.65 -3.69 -1.44
N LYS A 149 -14.69 -4.43 -1.05
CA LYS A 149 -15.24 -5.56 -1.79
C LYS A 149 -16.57 -5.21 -2.45
N ASP A 150 -17.33 -4.36 -1.78
CA ASP A 150 -18.67 -3.87 -2.15
C ASP A 150 -18.66 -2.57 -2.97
N GLY A 151 -17.48 -2.03 -3.24
CA GLY A 151 -17.33 -0.74 -3.91
C GLY A 151 -17.57 0.48 -3.02
N ILE A 152 -18.00 0.29 -1.78
CA ILE A 152 -18.25 1.39 -0.85
C ILE A 152 -16.94 1.80 -0.17
N ASP A 153 -16.59 3.07 -0.36
CA ASP A 153 -15.39 3.66 0.24
C ASP A 153 -15.76 4.58 1.41
N TYR A 154 -15.24 4.26 2.57
CA TYR A 154 -15.32 5.12 3.75
C TYR A 154 -14.00 5.05 4.52
N THR A 155 -13.69 6.12 5.23
CA THR A 155 -12.52 6.15 6.10
C THR A 155 -12.90 5.57 7.46
N ASP A 156 -12.22 4.50 7.88
CA ASP A 156 -12.42 3.92 9.20
C ASP A 156 -11.82 4.83 10.28
N PRO A 157 -12.64 5.29 11.24
CA PRO A 157 -12.15 6.11 12.35
C PRO A 157 -11.00 5.47 13.14
N SER A 158 -10.89 4.14 13.13
CA SER A 158 -9.80 3.43 13.79
C SER A 158 -8.43 3.73 13.16
N VAL A 159 -8.39 3.95 11.84
CA VAL A 159 -7.17 4.34 11.12
C VAL A 159 -6.71 5.73 11.57
N ILE A 160 -7.64 6.69 11.63
CA ILE A 160 -7.34 8.05 12.08
C ILE A 160 -6.89 8.07 13.54
N LYS A 161 -7.57 7.30 14.41
CA LYS A 161 -7.17 7.14 15.80
C LYS A 161 -5.77 6.53 15.93
N MET A 162 -5.45 5.53 15.10
CA MET A 162 -4.12 4.90 15.08
C MET A 162 -3.05 5.90 14.66
N ILE A 163 -3.28 6.65 13.58
CA ILE A 163 -2.35 7.68 13.12
C ILE A 163 -2.05 8.71 14.22
N HIS A 164 -3.03 9.08 15.03
CA HIS A 164 -2.89 10.07 16.12
C HIS A 164 -2.28 9.51 17.40
N LEU A 165 -2.07 8.21 17.55
CA LEU A 165 -1.64 7.60 18.85
C LEU A 165 -0.40 8.26 19.44
N ASN A 166 0.62 8.51 18.64
CA ASN A 166 1.88 9.14 19.08
C ASN A 166 1.67 10.58 19.63
N GLY A 167 0.72 11.32 19.04
CA GLY A 167 0.44 12.72 19.39
C GLY A 167 -0.68 12.91 20.40
N ARG A 168 -1.51 11.89 20.68
CA ARG A 168 -2.83 12.04 21.31
C ARG A 168 -2.84 12.71 22.69
N LYS A 169 -1.72 12.66 23.42
CA LYS A 169 -1.57 13.29 24.73
C LYS A 169 -1.01 14.72 24.67
N LYS A 170 -0.51 15.16 23.52
CA LYS A 170 0.26 16.40 23.36
C LYS A 170 -0.40 17.37 22.40
N THR A 171 -1.10 16.89 21.37
CA THR A 171 -1.57 17.70 20.26
C THR A 171 -3.01 17.32 19.91
N PRO A 172 -3.94 18.28 19.73
CA PRO A 172 -5.28 18.02 19.21
C PRO A 172 -5.22 17.34 17.82
N ILE A 173 -6.22 16.49 17.55
CA ILE A 173 -6.21 15.65 16.34
C ILE A 173 -6.15 16.45 15.03
N ASN A 174 -6.86 17.56 14.95
CA ASN A 174 -6.87 18.42 13.78
C ASN A 174 -5.50 19.05 13.51
N GLU A 175 -4.83 19.55 14.54
CA GLU A 175 -3.49 20.11 14.45
C GLU A 175 -2.47 19.01 14.09
N TYR A 176 -2.59 17.84 14.71
CA TYR A 176 -1.72 16.70 14.43
C TYR A 176 -1.82 16.24 12.97
N LEU A 177 -3.04 16.14 12.42
CA LEU A 177 -3.25 15.76 11.02
C LEU A 177 -2.75 16.84 10.06
N ASN A 178 -2.90 18.12 10.38
CA ASN A 178 -2.32 19.21 9.58
C ASN A 178 -0.80 19.10 9.52
N ASN A 179 -0.13 18.77 10.63
CA ASN A 179 1.30 18.57 10.68
C ASN A 179 1.79 17.35 9.88
N LEU A 180 0.90 16.42 9.54
CA LEU A 180 1.19 15.26 8.69
C LEU A 180 0.98 15.54 7.20
N ASN A 181 0.55 16.75 6.81
CA ASN A 181 0.29 17.10 5.42
C ASN A 181 -0.57 16.03 4.73
N VAL A 182 -1.74 15.73 5.30
CA VAL A 182 -2.61 14.65 4.82
C VAL A 182 -3.14 14.96 3.42
N ILE A 183 -2.96 14.04 2.49
CA ILE A 183 -3.50 14.08 1.13
C ILE A 183 -4.45 12.89 0.95
N PRO A 184 -5.75 13.13 0.76
CA PRO A 184 -6.66 12.06 0.37
C PRO A 184 -6.39 11.65 -1.09
N VAL A 185 -6.34 10.33 -1.32
CA VAL A 185 -6.14 9.76 -2.66
C VAL A 185 -7.33 8.89 -3.01
N SER A 186 -7.91 9.10 -4.18
CA SER A 186 -8.94 8.23 -4.74
C SER A 186 -8.37 7.45 -5.91
N ILE A 187 -8.50 6.12 -5.85
CA ILE A 187 -8.09 5.20 -6.91
C ILE A 187 -9.33 4.47 -7.41
N SER A 188 -9.55 4.52 -8.72
CA SER A 188 -10.63 3.79 -9.35
C SER A 188 -10.13 2.98 -10.55
N TYR A 189 -10.75 1.83 -10.74
CA TYR A 189 -10.50 0.94 -11.87
C TYR A 189 -11.82 0.79 -12.65
N GLU A 190 -11.77 0.85 -13.97
CA GLU A 190 -12.95 0.54 -14.81
C GLU A 190 -13.39 -0.90 -14.57
N LYS A 191 -12.41 -1.82 -14.52
CA LYS A 191 -12.61 -3.19 -14.09
C LYS A 191 -11.77 -3.47 -12.84
N ASP A 192 -12.43 -3.82 -11.74
CA ASP A 192 -11.71 -4.15 -10.49
C ASP A 192 -10.78 -5.35 -10.70
N PRO A 193 -9.50 -5.25 -10.32
CA PRO A 193 -8.50 -6.29 -10.58
C PRO A 193 -8.83 -7.66 -9.97
N ASN A 194 -9.67 -7.70 -8.96
CA ASN A 194 -10.02 -8.90 -8.20
C ASN A 194 -11.55 -9.05 -8.03
N ASP A 195 -12.33 -8.61 -9.01
CA ASP A 195 -13.80 -8.58 -8.97
C ASP A 195 -14.42 -9.95 -8.61
N ILE A 196 -13.96 -11.03 -9.24
CA ILE A 196 -14.47 -12.38 -8.99
C ILE A 196 -14.20 -12.84 -7.56
N LEU A 197 -12.96 -12.68 -7.05
CA LEU A 197 -12.61 -13.09 -5.69
C LEU A 197 -13.37 -12.28 -4.64
N LYS A 198 -13.54 -10.98 -4.88
CA LYS A 198 -14.33 -10.11 -4.01
C LYS A 198 -15.81 -10.48 -4.02
N ALA A 199 -16.38 -10.74 -5.20
CA ALA A 199 -17.77 -11.16 -5.32
C ALA A 199 -18.02 -12.50 -4.61
N GLN A 200 -17.11 -13.46 -4.71
CA GLN A 200 -17.19 -14.72 -3.97
C GLN A 200 -17.20 -14.49 -2.44
N GLU A 201 -16.29 -13.67 -1.93
CA GLU A 201 -16.22 -13.37 -0.50
C GLU A 201 -17.51 -12.68 -0.01
N LEU A 202 -18.05 -11.71 -0.77
CA LEU A 202 -19.33 -11.05 -0.45
C LEU A 202 -20.49 -12.06 -0.46
N TYR A 203 -20.59 -12.89 -1.48
CA TYR A 203 -21.64 -13.89 -1.59
C TYR A 203 -21.70 -14.84 -0.39
N PHE A 204 -20.55 -15.34 0.06
CA PHE A 204 -20.50 -16.19 1.25
C PHE A 204 -20.84 -15.41 2.54
N THR A 205 -20.43 -14.16 2.63
CA THR A 205 -20.75 -13.28 3.78
C THR A 205 -22.26 -13.00 3.85
N ASP A 206 -22.89 -12.68 2.72
CA ASP A 206 -24.34 -12.44 2.62
C ASP A 206 -25.18 -13.66 2.97
N LEU A 207 -24.68 -14.86 2.70
CA LEU A 207 -25.33 -16.12 3.10
C LEU A 207 -25.14 -16.46 4.59
N ASN A 208 -24.56 -15.56 5.40
CA ASN A 208 -24.17 -15.83 6.79
C ASN A 208 -23.28 -17.08 6.94
N LYS A 209 -22.53 -17.42 5.87
CA LYS A 209 -21.54 -18.49 5.91
C LYS A 209 -20.20 -17.87 6.28
N TYR A 210 -19.47 -18.56 7.18
CA TYR A 210 -18.11 -18.20 7.48
C TYR A 210 -17.24 -18.38 6.24
N TYR A 211 -16.67 -17.29 5.73
CA TYR A 211 -15.68 -17.36 4.66
C TYR A 211 -14.30 -17.57 5.28
N GLU A 212 -13.79 -18.79 5.18
CA GLU A 212 -12.43 -19.09 5.59
C GLU A 212 -11.47 -18.76 4.46
N LYS A 213 -10.72 -17.70 4.65
CA LYS A 213 -9.74 -17.24 3.68
C LYS A 213 -8.57 -18.21 3.61
N ASP A 214 -8.29 -18.77 2.43
CA ASP A 214 -7.09 -19.59 2.20
C ASP A 214 -5.83 -18.75 2.46
N ARG A 215 -4.83 -19.36 3.10
CA ARG A 215 -3.53 -18.72 3.36
C ARG A 215 -2.86 -18.18 2.10
N LYS A 216 -3.09 -18.79 0.94
CA LYS A 216 -2.52 -18.38 -0.36
C LYS A 216 -3.40 -17.40 -1.14
N GLU A 217 -4.57 -17.04 -0.63
CA GLU A 217 -5.52 -16.19 -1.35
C GLU A 217 -4.98 -14.78 -1.59
N ASP A 218 -4.27 -14.20 -0.62
CA ASP A 218 -3.64 -12.89 -0.82
C ASP A 218 -2.57 -12.95 -1.91
N LEU A 219 -1.77 -14.03 -1.96
CA LEU A 219 -0.78 -14.23 -3.01
C LEU A 219 -1.44 -14.42 -4.38
N LYS A 220 -2.53 -15.20 -4.45
CA LYS A 220 -3.33 -15.38 -5.66
C LYS A 220 -3.89 -14.04 -6.13
N SER A 221 -4.46 -13.25 -5.21
CA SER A 221 -4.98 -11.91 -5.50
C SER A 221 -3.90 -10.96 -6.04
N ILE A 222 -2.69 -11.01 -5.51
CA ILE A 222 -1.55 -10.22 -6.02
C ILE A 222 -1.23 -10.62 -7.47
N LEU A 223 -1.15 -11.91 -7.76
CA LEU A 223 -0.81 -12.40 -9.10
C LEU A 223 -1.91 -12.09 -10.12
N GLU A 224 -3.18 -12.26 -9.75
CA GLU A 224 -4.33 -11.91 -10.58
C GLU A 224 -4.45 -10.40 -10.78
N GLY A 225 -4.22 -9.62 -9.72
CA GLY A 225 -4.18 -8.16 -9.79
C GLY A 225 -3.12 -7.66 -10.77
N ILE A 226 -1.92 -8.23 -10.79
CA ILE A 226 -0.84 -7.86 -11.71
C ILE A 226 -1.13 -8.32 -13.15
N GLY A 227 -1.69 -9.51 -13.34
CA GLY A 227 -1.87 -10.14 -14.66
C GLY A 227 -3.17 -9.83 -15.38
N GLY A 228 -4.21 -9.36 -14.67
CA GLY A 228 -5.53 -9.07 -15.23
C GLY A 228 -5.59 -7.80 -16.09
N LYS A 229 -6.58 -7.72 -16.99
CA LYS A 229 -6.94 -6.45 -17.66
C LYS A 229 -7.75 -5.59 -16.69
N LYS A 230 -7.47 -4.30 -16.66
CA LYS A 230 -8.07 -3.30 -15.75
C LYS A 230 -8.72 -2.18 -16.54
#